data_19456f2b685f09d735d182f626b05bd4
#
_entry.id   19456f2b685f09d735d182f626b05bd4
#
_cell.length_a   1.000
_cell.length_b   1.000
_cell.length_c   1.000
_cell.angle_alpha   90.00
_cell.angle_beta   90.00
_cell.angle_gamma   90.00
#
_symmetry.space_group_name_H-M   'P 1'
#
loop_
_entity.id
_entity.type
_entity.pdbx_description
1 polymer ?
#
loop_
_entity_poly.entity_id
_entity_poly.type
_entity_poly.pdbx_seq_one_letter_code
_entity_poly.pdbx_strand_id
1 'polypeptide(L)'
;MPATPDAVVRQWFKDVWDDGRADAIGRLRASDARVHGLNGAGEPPIIGPEHFTSFFRTFQSALRDISIVVQRTVVQGDMCAAFCRVTAVHAGDTFGAPATGEMVDFTGISIARVRDGRIVEVWNCFDFLSMYQQIGWVRNPPLP
;
A
#
# COMPACT_ATOMS: atom_id res chain seq x y z
N MET A 1 -18.76 -5.99 -19.22
CA MET A 1 -17.71 -6.96 -18.82
C MET A 1 -17.16 -6.59 -17.45
N PRO A 2 -17.13 -7.49 -16.49
CA PRO A 2 -16.46 -7.19 -15.23
C PRO A 2 -14.97 -6.98 -15.47
N ALA A 3 -14.38 -6.06 -14.71
CA ALA A 3 -12.96 -5.82 -14.78
C ALA A 3 -12.18 -7.04 -14.28
N THR A 4 -11.04 -7.32 -14.92
CA THR A 4 -10.15 -8.41 -14.52
C THR A 4 -9.50 -8.07 -13.18
N PRO A 5 -9.07 -9.07 -12.38
CA PRO A 5 -8.43 -8.79 -11.09
C PRO A 5 -7.21 -7.87 -11.19
N ASP A 6 -6.36 -8.07 -12.20
CA ASP A 6 -5.18 -7.21 -12.39
C ASP A 6 -5.55 -5.77 -12.78
N ALA A 7 -6.61 -5.59 -13.58
CA ALA A 7 -7.09 -4.25 -13.92
C ALA A 7 -7.56 -3.49 -12.69
N VAL A 8 -8.30 -4.15 -11.79
CA VAL A 8 -8.77 -3.54 -10.54
C VAL A 8 -7.60 -3.18 -9.63
N VAL A 9 -6.62 -4.09 -9.48
CA VAL A 9 -5.44 -3.85 -8.65
C VAL A 9 -4.60 -2.70 -9.19
N ARG A 10 -4.38 -2.63 -10.51
CA ARG A 10 -3.65 -1.52 -11.14
C ARG A 10 -4.38 -0.20 -10.96
N GLN A 11 -5.70 -0.21 -11.10
CA GLN A 11 -6.51 0.99 -10.90
C GLN A 11 -6.46 1.45 -9.44
N TRP A 12 -6.45 0.50 -8.48
CA TRP A 12 -6.31 0.79 -7.07
C TRP A 12 -5.02 1.59 -6.79
N PHE A 13 -3.87 1.07 -7.23
CA PHE A 13 -2.60 1.74 -6.98
C PHE A 13 -2.51 3.09 -7.68
N LYS A 14 -3.04 3.20 -8.88
CA LYS A 14 -3.05 4.47 -9.63
C LYS A 14 -3.92 5.52 -8.96
N ASP A 15 -5.18 5.22 -8.70
CA ASP A 15 -6.14 6.21 -8.23
C ASP A 15 -5.91 6.57 -6.76
N VAL A 16 -5.70 5.56 -5.91
CA VAL A 16 -5.60 5.79 -4.47
C VAL A 16 -4.23 6.34 -4.09
N TRP A 17 -3.17 5.69 -4.56
CA TRP A 17 -1.82 6.02 -4.11
C TRP A 17 -1.10 7.05 -5.00
N ASP A 18 -1.07 6.86 -6.31
CA ASP A 18 -0.38 7.79 -7.20
C ASP A 18 -1.14 9.12 -7.29
N ASP A 19 -2.45 9.06 -7.50
CA ASP A 19 -3.28 10.26 -7.65
C ASP A 19 -3.79 10.81 -6.30
N GLY A 20 -3.61 10.06 -5.21
CA GLY A 20 -4.00 10.49 -3.88
C GLY A 20 -5.50 10.64 -3.67
N ARG A 21 -6.32 9.87 -4.38
CA ARG A 21 -7.78 10.03 -4.39
C ARG A 21 -8.45 9.17 -3.33
N ALA A 22 -8.80 9.76 -2.20
CA ALA A 22 -9.51 9.07 -1.13
C ALA A 22 -10.89 8.54 -1.57
N ASP A 23 -11.56 9.20 -2.51
CA ASP A 23 -12.86 8.77 -3.04
C ASP A 23 -12.78 7.43 -3.78
N ALA A 24 -11.62 7.09 -4.34
CA ALA A 24 -11.42 5.82 -5.03
C ALA A 24 -11.40 4.62 -4.06
N ILE A 25 -11.12 4.83 -2.78
CA ILE A 25 -11.07 3.75 -1.78
C ILE A 25 -12.40 3.01 -1.73
N GLY A 26 -13.51 3.71 -1.54
CA GLY A 26 -14.84 3.09 -1.48
C GLY A 26 -15.35 2.59 -2.82
N ARG A 27 -14.84 3.14 -3.92
CA ARG A 27 -15.24 2.72 -5.27
C ARG A 27 -14.58 1.39 -5.67
N LEU A 28 -13.32 1.19 -5.31
CA LEU A 28 -12.51 0.03 -5.72
C LEU A 28 -12.44 -1.06 -4.66
N ARG A 29 -12.91 -0.81 -3.46
CA ARG A 29 -12.87 -1.74 -2.33
C ARG A 29 -14.28 -1.94 -1.78
N ALA A 30 -14.60 -3.19 -1.45
CA ALA A 30 -15.87 -3.51 -0.81
C ALA A 30 -15.92 -2.91 0.61
N SER A 31 -17.13 -2.63 1.10
CA SER A 31 -17.33 -1.97 2.41
C SER A 31 -16.82 -2.80 3.59
N ASP A 32 -16.76 -4.12 3.44
CA ASP A 32 -16.27 -5.06 4.44
C ASP A 32 -14.92 -5.67 4.07
N ALA A 33 -14.21 -5.07 3.10
CA ALA A 33 -12.91 -5.56 2.66
C ALA A 33 -11.92 -5.65 3.81
N ARG A 34 -11.14 -6.74 3.84
CA ARG A 34 -10.11 -6.99 4.83
C ARG A 34 -8.73 -6.72 4.26
N VAL A 35 -7.94 -5.96 4.98
CA VAL A 35 -6.57 -5.61 4.59
C VAL A 35 -5.60 -6.13 5.62
N HIS A 36 -4.76 -7.07 5.21
CA HIS A 36 -3.74 -7.68 6.05
C HIS A 36 -2.37 -7.09 5.75
N GLY A 37 -1.50 -7.04 6.76
CA GLY A 37 -0.08 -6.78 6.59
C GLY A 37 0.34 -5.31 6.58
N LEU A 38 -0.56 -4.38 6.88
CA LEU A 38 -0.23 -2.95 6.89
C LEU A 38 -0.16 -2.32 8.29
N ASN A 39 -0.78 -2.92 9.29
CA ASN A 39 -0.93 -2.32 10.62
C ASN A 39 -0.09 -3.00 11.72
N GLY A 40 0.93 -3.74 11.34
CA GLY A 40 1.87 -4.36 12.27
C GLY A 40 1.62 -5.84 12.53
N ALA A 41 2.65 -6.52 13.01
CA ALA A 41 2.60 -7.94 13.30
C ALA A 41 1.66 -8.23 14.47
N GLY A 42 0.76 -9.19 14.29
CA GLY A 42 -0.19 -9.59 15.33
C GLY A 42 -1.44 -8.72 15.44
N GLU A 43 -1.51 -7.62 14.72
CA GLU A 43 -2.70 -6.78 14.69
C GLU A 43 -3.79 -7.40 13.81
N PRO A 44 -5.08 -7.19 14.16
CA PRO A 44 -6.17 -7.65 13.31
C PRO A 44 -6.17 -6.91 11.98
N PRO A 45 -6.78 -7.47 10.92
CA PRO A 45 -6.85 -6.79 9.64
C PRO A 45 -7.61 -5.47 9.73
N ILE A 46 -7.21 -4.52 8.87
CA ILE A 46 -7.96 -3.28 8.68
C ILE A 46 -9.26 -3.63 7.93
N ILE A 47 -10.40 -3.30 8.49
CA ILE A 47 -11.70 -3.61 7.90
C ILE A 47 -12.43 -2.32 7.56
N GLY A 48 -12.91 -2.25 6.31
CA GLY A 48 -13.76 -1.19 5.83
C GLY A 48 -13.02 0.08 5.39
N PRO A 49 -13.73 0.95 4.65
CA PRO A 49 -13.12 2.14 4.05
C PRO A 49 -12.65 3.17 5.07
N GLU A 50 -13.36 3.33 6.20
CA GLU A 50 -13.01 4.35 7.20
C GLU A 50 -11.67 4.05 7.86
N HIS A 51 -11.45 2.81 8.30
CA HIS A 51 -10.19 2.40 8.91
C HIS A 51 -9.04 2.49 7.90
N PHE A 52 -9.29 2.08 6.67
CA PHE A 52 -8.27 2.20 5.62
C PHE A 52 -7.96 3.65 5.31
N THR A 53 -8.95 4.52 5.28
CA THR A 53 -8.74 5.96 5.02
C THR A 53 -7.84 6.58 6.10
N SER A 54 -7.99 6.18 7.36
CA SER A 54 -7.10 6.62 8.44
C SER A 54 -5.65 6.20 8.19
N PHE A 55 -5.43 4.95 7.82
CA PHE A 55 -4.11 4.44 7.44
C PHE A 55 -3.53 5.22 6.23
N PHE A 56 -4.32 5.40 5.19
CA PHE A 56 -3.96 6.12 4.00
C PHE A 56 -3.51 7.55 4.30
N ARG A 57 -4.27 8.27 5.13
CA ARG A 57 -3.94 9.65 5.52
C ARG A 57 -2.68 9.73 6.34
N THR A 58 -2.41 8.74 7.19
CA THR A 58 -1.14 8.66 7.93
C THR A 58 0.04 8.60 6.99
N PHE A 59 -0.02 7.75 5.98
CA PHE A 59 1.04 7.65 4.97
C PHE A 59 1.15 8.92 4.14
N GLN A 60 0.04 9.53 3.73
CA GLN A 60 0.06 10.79 2.97
C GLN A 60 0.65 11.94 3.77
N SER A 61 0.48 11.97 5.09
CA SER A 61 1.05 13.02 5.92
C SER A 61 2.54 12.85 6.16
N ALA A 62 3.04 11.62 6.10
CA ALA A 62 4.46 11.32 6.26
C ALA A 62 5.25 11.37 4.95
N LEU A 63 4.61 10.97 3.85
CA LEU A 63 5.25 10.80 2.54
C LEU A 63 4.58 11.68 1.50
N ARG A 64 5.41 12.39 0.75
CA ARG A 64 4.98 13.21 -0.41
C ARG A 64 5.37 12.52 -1.70
N ASP A 65 4.64 12.82 -2.77
CA ASP A 65 4.94 12.32 -4.12
C ASP A 65 5.00 10.80 -4.17
N ILE A 66 4.02 10.16 -3.53
CA ILE A 66 3.93 8.70 -3.50
C ILE A 66 3.65 8.19 -4.91
N SER A 67 4.50 7.29 -5.39
CA SER A 67 4.31 6.57 -6.65
C SER A 67 4.45 5.09 -6.39
N ILE A 68 3.44 4.32 -6.77
CA ILE A 68 3.46 2.86 -6.66
C ILE A 68 3.31 2.28 -8.06
N VAL A 69 4.42 1.79 -8.60
CA VAL A 69 4.44 1.18 -9.93
C VAL A 69 4.22 -0.31 -9.79
N VAL A 70 3.15 -0.82 -10.38
CA VAL A 70 2.91 -2.26 -10.50
C VAL A 70 3.79 -2.78 -11.62
N GLN A 71 4.84 -3.48 -11.27
CA GLN A 71 5.84 -3.96 -12.24
C GLN A 71 5.44 -5.28 -12.88
N ARG A 72 4.77 -6.14 -12.12
CA ARG A 72 4.33 -7.46 -12.58
C ARG A 72 3.06 -7.86 -11.86
N THR A 73 2.22 -8.63 -12.55
CA THR A 73 1.04 -9.26 -11.96
C THR A 73 0.99 -10.72 -12.34
N VAL A 74 0.45 -11.53 -11.43
CA VAL A 74 0.11 -12.92 -11.67
C VAL A 74 -1.34 -13.10 -11.24
N VAL A 75 -2.18 -13.60 -12.15
CA VAL A 75 -3.61 -13.78 -11.91
C VAL A 75 -3.92 -15.26 -11.88
N GLN A 76 -4.67 -15.68 -10.87
CA GLN A 76 -5.23 -17.01 -10.76
C GLN A 76 -6.68 -16.90 -10.24
N GLY A 77 -7.65 -17.25 -11.09
CA GLY A 77 -9.06 -17.12 -10.74
C GLY A 77 -9.43 -15.67 -10.42
N ASP A 78 -9.99 -15.44 -9.25
CA ASP A 78 -10.38 -14.12 -8.76
C ASP A 78 -9.25 -13.38 -8.02
N MET A 79 -8.04 -13.93 -8.02
CA MET A 79 -6.90 -13.39 -7.27
C MET A 79 -5.83 -12.82 -8.20
N CYS A 80 -5.21 -11.75 -7.74
CA CYS A 80 -4.08 -11.11 -8.41
C CYS A 80 -2.96 -10.85 -7.41
N ALA A 81 -1.76 -11.34 -7.72
CA ALA A 81 -0.53 -10.92 -7.04
C ALA A 81 0.12 -9.81 -7.85
N ALA A 82 0.46 -8.71 -7.19
CA ALA A 82 1.11 -7.56 -7.82
C ALA A 82 2.43 -7.27 -7.13
N PHE A 83 3.52 -7.30 -7.89
CA PHE A 83 4.83 -6.85 -7.43
C PHE A 83 4.98 -5.37 -7.73
N CYS A 84 5.21 -4.59 -6.68
CA CYS A 84 5.18 -3.13 -6.74
C CYS A 84 6.52 -2.52 -6.30
N ARG A 85 6.86 -1.39 -6.92
CA ARG A 85 7.93 -0.51 -6.45
C ARG A 85 7.31 0.78 -5.94
N VAL A 86 7.68 1.17 -4.73
CA VAL A 86 7.19 2.38 -4.07
C VAL A 86 8.32 3.39 -4.01
N THR A 87 8.07 4.61 -4.48
CA THR A 87 8.95 5.76 -4.28
C THR A 87 8.14 6.89 -3.66
N ALA A 88 8.78 7.66 -2.78
CA ALA A 88 8.16 8.82 -2.13
C ALA A 88 9.24 9.68 -1.50
N VAL A 89 8.85 10.85 -0.98
CA VAL A 89 9.73 11.73 -0.22
C VAL A 89 9.24 11.78 1.24
N HIS A 90 10.14 11.55 2.18
CA HIS A 90 9.83 11.65 3.62
C HIS A 90 9.73 13.12 4.00
N ALA A 91 8.51 13.66 4.02
CA ALA A 91 8.23 15.09 4.16
C ALA A 91 7.51 15.46 5.46
N GLY A 92 7.02 14.48 6.23
CA GLY A 92 6.32 14.70 7.50
C GLY A 92 6.85 13.82 8.61
N ASP A 93 6.50 14.14 9.86
CA ASP A 93 6.98 13.47 11.07
C ASP A 93 5.99 12.42 11.63
N THR A 94 4.97 12.08 10.88
CA THR A 94 3.87 11.22 11.35
C THR A 94 4.32 9.82 11.75
N PHE A 95 5.46 9.35 11.21
CA PHE A 95 6.03 8.04 11.59
C PHE A 95 6.84 8.10 12.90
N GLY A 96 6.85 9.25 13.60
CA GLY A 96 7.55 9.41 14.85
C GLY A 96 9.01 9.86 14.73
N ALA A 97 9.49 10.08 13.51
CA ALA A 97 10.81 10.62 13.22
C ALA A 97 10.67 11.96 12.49
N PRO A 98 11.56 12.95 12.75
CA PRO A 98 11.54 14.21 12.01
C PRO A 98 11.64 13.96 10.49
N ALA A 99 10.97 14.81 9.71
CA ALA A 99 11.04 14.73 8.25
C ALA A 99 12.49 14.90 7.78
N THR A 100 12.98 13.97 6.98
CA THR A 100 14.36 13.97 6.49
C THR A 100 14.53 14.65 5.15
N GLY A 101 13.43 14.80 4.37
CA GLY A 101 13.50 15.21 2.97
C GLY A 101 14.07 14.15 2.03
N GLU A 102 14.43 12.97 2.55
CA GLU A 102 15.03 11.90 1.79
C GLU A 102 13.99 11.19 0.92
N MET A 103 14.41 10.76 -0.26
CA MET A 103 13.61 9.86 -1.07
C MET A 103 13.68 8.45 -0.50
N VAL A 104 12.53 7.79 -0.38
CA VAL A 104 12.45 6.37 -0.06
C VAL A 104 12.12 5.58 -1.31
N ASP A 105 12.66 4.37 -1.39
CA ASP A 105 12.52 3.49 -2.55
C ASP A 105 12.55 2.05 -2.04
N PHE A 106 11.41 1.38 -2.11
CA PHE A 106 11.29 0.01 -1.62
C PHE A 106 10.27 -0.76 -2.46
N THR A 107 10.22 -2.05 -2.27
CA THR A 107 9.31 -2.93 -3.01
C THR A 107 8.34 -3.63 -2.07
N GLY A 108 7.34 -4.25 -2.65
CA GLY A 108 6.39 -5.06 -1.92
C GLY A 108 5.49 -5.84 -2.86
N ILE A 109 4.72 -6.73 -2.25
CA ILE A 109 3.76 -7.57 -2.95
C ILE A 109 2.41 -7.44 -2.27
N SER A 110 1.37 -7.23 -3.07
CA SER A 110 -0.02 -7.35 -2.65
C SER A 110 -0.66 -8.51 -3.37
N ILE A 111 -1.37 -9.36 -2.63
CA ILE A 111 -2.23 -10.38 -3.22
C ILE A 111 -3.67 -9.99 -2.90
N ALA A 112 -4.46 -9.73 -3.92
CA ALA A 112 -5.83 -9.26 -3.77
C ALA A 112 -6.83 -10.28 -4.33
N ARG A 113 -7.94 -10.47 -3.60
CA ARG A 113 -9.12 -11.14 -4.14
C ARG A 113 -10.09 -10.08 -4.63
N VAL A 114 -10.56 -10.25 -5.86
CA VAL A 114 -11.45 -9.28 -6.53
C VAL A 114 -12.76 -9.97 -6.85
N ARG A 115 -13.88 -9.36 -6.49
CA ARG A 115 -15.23 -9.83 -6.83
C ARG A 115 -16.08 -8.62 -7.23
N ASP A 116 -16.83 -8.78 -8.30
CA ASP A 116 -17.72 -7.75 -8.82
C ASP A 116 -17.01 -6.40 -9.02
N GLY A 117 -15.77 -6.45 -9.52
CA GLY A 117 -14.96 -5.26 -9.80
C GLY A 117 -14.39 -4.54 -8.57
N ARG A 118 -14.44 -5.17 -7.40
CA ARG A 118 -13.94 -4.58 -6.15
C ARG A 118 -13.03 -5.54 -5.41
N ILE A 119 -12.06 -4.98 -4.70
CA ILE A 119 -11.18 -5.72 -3.79
C ILE A 119 -11.99 -6.09 -2.55
N VAL A 120 -12.05 -7.40 -2.23
CA VAL A 120 -12.75 -7.90 -1.04
C VAL A 120 -11.80 -8.34 0.07
N GLU A 121 -10.57 -8.70 -0.29
CA GLU A 121 -9.53 -9.04 0.68
C GLU A 121 -8.17 -8.85 0.02
N VAL A 122 -7.19 -8.38 0.79
CA VAL A 122 -5.82 -8.19 0.29
C VAL A 122 -4.82 -8.52 1.39
N TRP A 123 -3.75 -9.19 0.99
CA TRP A 123 -2.60 -9.51 1.83
C TRP A 123 -1.40 -8.73 1.31
N ASN A 124 -0.79 -7.92 2.17
CA ASN A 124 0.31 -7.05 1.81
C ASN A 124 1.58 -7.50 2.51
N CYS A 125 2.68 -7.47 1.77
CA CYS A 125 4.02 -7.66 2.32
C CYS A 125 4.93 -6.65 1.64
N PHE A 126 5.04 -5.46 2.24
CA PHE A 126 5.92 -4.39 1.78
C PHE A 126 7.13 -4.30 2.69
N ASP A 127 8.26 -3.93 2.11
CA ASP A 127 9.54 -3.82 2.81
C ASP A 127 9.61 -2.50 3.59
N PHE A 128 8.75 -2.35 4.59
CA PHE A 128 8.74 -1.16 5.46
C PHE A 128 10.03 -1.05 6.29
N LEU A 129 10.67 -2.17 6.60
CA LEU A 129 11.95 -2.14 7.30
C LEU A 129 12.98 -1.35 6.47
N SER A 130 13.08 -1.63 5.18
CA SER A 130 13.97 -0.88 4.29
C SER A 130 13.62 0.61 4.25
N MET A 131 12.33 0.94 4.20
CA MET A 131 11.88 2.33 4.26
C MET A 131 12.33 3.01 5.55
N TYR A 132 12.15 2.38 6.71
CA TYR A 132 12.56 2.94 8.00
C TYR A 132 14.08 3.08 8.10
N GLN A 133 14.84 2.16 7.52
CA GLN A 133 16.30 2.27 7.45
C GLN A 133 16.72 3.46 6.58
N GLN A 134 16.05 3.68 5.46
CA GLN A 134 16.37 4.78 4.54
C GLN A 134 16.12 6.16 5.16
N ILE A 135 15.13 6.29 6.01
CA ILE A 135 14.86 7.55 6.73
C ILE A 135 15.65 7.66 8.05
N GLY A 136 16.50 6.69 8.37
CA GLY A 136 17.34 6.71 9.56
C GLY A 136 16.64 6.36 10.85
N TRP A 137 15.40 5.86 10.81
CA TRP A 137 14.66 5.50 12.01
C TRP A 137 15.08 4.16 12.60
N VAL A 138 15.55 3.26 11.76
CA VAL A 138 16.09 1.95 12.15
C VAL A 138 17.48 1.82 11.57
N ARG A 139 18.43 1.32 12.38
CA ARG A 139 19.79 1.09 11.92
C ARG A 139 19.86 -0.11 10.98
N ASN A 140 20.72 -0.02 9.97
CA ASN A 140 21.07 -1.19 9.18
C ASN A 140 21.84 -2.18 10.06
N PRO A 141 21.49 -3.47 10.03
CA PRO A 141 22.31 -4.45 10.73
C PRO A 141 23.70 -4.53 10.10
N PRO A 142 24.74 -4.83 10.87
CA PRO A 142 26.06 -5.05 10.29
C PRO A 142 25.99 -6.23 9.32
N LEU A 143 26.61 -6.07 8.16
CA LEU A 143 26.73 -7.17 7.20
C LEU A 143 27.64 -8.26 7.78
N PRO A 144 27.30 -9.54 7.57
CA PRO A 144 28.17 -10.64 8.02
C PRO A 144 29.51 -10.68 7.28
#